data_65101a9cc136f946d7dc07e4e255efe6
#
_entry.id   65101a9cc136f946d7dc07e4e255efe6
#
_cell.length_a   1.000
_cell.length_b   1.000
_cell.length_c   1.000
_cell.angle_alpha   90.00
_cell.angle_beta   90.00
_cell.angle_gamma   90.00
#
_symmetry.space_group_name_H-M   'P 1'
#
loop_
_entity.id
_entity.type
_entity.pdbx_description
1 polymer ?
#
loop_
_entity_poly.entity_id
_entity_poly.type
_entity_poly.pdbx_seq_one_letter_code
_entity_poly.pdbx_strand_id
1 'polypeptide(L)'
;MTTAANVGDVTQVGDLLHGEEKAVFGDSGYTGAEKHAPAKRGRAWHIAAKRSKVKAIEDEMLRALTEEVEHLKASIRAAVEHPFRVVKRQFGHVRARYRGLAKNGAQVLTLFALSNLWMARRILLATAGEVRL
;
A
#
# COMPACT_ATOMS: atom_id res chain seq x y z
N MET A 1 5.32 10.46 -5.80
CA MET A 1 4.81 11.73 -5.21
C MET A 1 5.23 11.82 -3.75
N THR A 2 5.68 12.98 -3.29
CA THR A 2 6.08 13.22 -1.89
C THR A 2 5.38 14.48 -1.41
N THR A 3 4.54 14.37 -0.37
CA THR A 3 3.73 15.47 0.16
C THR A 3 4.17 15.86 1.56
N ALA A 4 3.81 17.06 2.01
CA ALA A 4 4.03 17.51 3.38
C ALA A 4 3.12 16.74 4.36
N ALA A 5 3.55 16.59 5.62
CA ALA A 5 2.85 15.77 6.62
C ALA A 5 1.44 16.29 7.01
N ASN A 6 1.11 17.53 6.66
CA ASN A 6 -0.20 18.13 6.91
C ASN A 6 -1.22 17.90 5.80
N VAL A 7 -0.84 17.25 4.70
CA VAL A 7 -1.74 16.90 3.59
C VAL A 7 -2.42 15.57 3.90
N GLY A 8 -3.75 15.56 3.86
CA GLY A 8 -4.53 14.34 4.11
C GLY A 8 -4.38 13.34 2.96
N ASP A 9 -4.03 12.09 3.27
CA ASP A 9 -3.77 11.04 2.28
C ASP A 9 -4.96 10.80 1.34
N VAL A 10 -6.18 10.91 1.86
CA VAL A 10 -7.42 10.73 1.07
C VAL A 10 -7.53 11.71 -0.09
N THR A 11 -7.08 12.95 0.10
CA THR A 11 -7.15 14.00 -0.94
C THR A 11 -6.15 13.76 -2.08
N GLN A 12 -5.12 12.94 -1.84
CA GLN A 12 -4.07 12.63 -2.81
C GLN A 12 -4.36 11.38 -3.65
N VAL A 13 -5.50 10.75 -3.43
CA VAL A 13 -5.87 9.50 -4.13
C VAL A 13 -5.95 9.73 -5.65
N GLY A 14 -6.42 10.89 -6.09
CA GLY A 14 -6.47 11.24 -7.51
C GLY A 14 -5.11 11.20 -8.21
N ASP A 15 -4.06 11.65 -7.52
CA ASP A 15 -2.69 11.68 -8.04
C ASP A 15 -1.95 10.34 -7.92
N LEU A 16 -2.44 9.45 -7.05
CA LEU A 16 -1.88 8.10 -6.87
C LEU A 16 -2.39 7.11 -7.91
N LEU A 17 -3.56 7.38 -8.49
CA LEU A 17 -4.19 6.49 -9.46
C LEU A 17 -3.72 6.83 -10.88
N HIS A 18 -3.29 5.79 -11.62
CA HIS A 18 -2.83 5.95 -13.02
C HIS A 18 -3.97 5.81 -14.04
N GLY A 19 -5.20 5.52 -13.57
CA GLY A 19 -6.37 5.41 -14.43
C GLY A 19 -6.64 4.01 -15.01
N GLU A 20 -5.73 3.07 -14.86
CA GLU A 20 -5.88 1.70 -15.38
C GLU A 20 -6.36 0.68 -14.35
N GLU A 21 -6.40 1.06 -13.07
CA GLU A 21 -6.74 0.18 -11.97
C GLU A 21 -8.18 -0.34 -12.08
N LYS A 22 -8.35 -1.65 -11.96
CA LYS A 22 -9.64 -2.33 -11.88
C LYS A 22 -10.13 -2.40 -10.44
N ALA A 23 -9.23 -2.46 -9.47
CA ALA A 23 -9.53 -2.53 -8.05
C ALA A 23 -8.56 -1.67 -7.24
N VAL A 24 -9.07 -1.02 -6.19
CA VAL A 24 -8.30 -0.20 -5.24
C VAL A 24 -8.56 -0.72 -3.83
N PHE A 25 -7.49 -1.02 -3.11
CA PHE A 25 -7.55 -1.48 -1.72
C PHE A 25 -7.02 -0.39 -0.80
N GLY A 26 -7.78 -0.04 0.23
CA GLY A 26 -7.39 0.96 1.22
C GLY A 26 -7.73 0.54 2.64
N ASP A 27 -7.09 1.18 3.61
CA ASP A 27 -7.47 1.03 5.01
C ASP A 27 -8.73 1.88 5.33
N SER A 28 -9.20 1.81 6.56
CA SER A 28 -10.39 2.55 6.99
C SER A 28 -10.23 4.07 6.97
N GLY A 29 -9.00 4.58 6.91
CA GLY A 29 -8.68 6.00 6.76
C GLY A 29 -9.04 6.54 5.38
N TYR A 30 -9.09 5.68 4.37
CA TYR A 30 -9.48 6.03 3.00
C TYR A 30 -10.99 5.96 2.73
N THR A 31 -11.82 5.94 3.76
CA THR A 31 -13.27 6.00 3.59
C THR A 31 -13.67 7.28 2.85
N GLY A 32 -14.37 7.15 1.71
CA GLY A 32 -14.76 8.28 0.85
C GLY A 32 -13.71 8.68 -0.19
N ALA A 33 -12.61 7.94 -0.32
CA ALA A 33 -11.54 8.20 -1.29
C ALA A 33 -12.03 8.20 -2.74
N GLU A 34 -13.08 7.45 -3.05
CA GLU A 34 -13.72 7.43 -4.37
C GLU A 34 -14.19 8.79 -4.87
N LYS A 35 -14.49 9.73 -3.93
CA LYS A 35 -14.92 11.09 -4.25
C LYS A 35 -13.77 11.98 -4.75
N HIS A 36 -12.54 11.62 -4.41
CA HIS A 36 -11.33 12.34 -4.78
C HIS A 36 -10.60 11.71 -5.99
N ALA A 37 -11.10 10.59 -6.47
CA ALA A 37 -10.53 9.87 -7.61
C ALA A 37 -11.19 10.30 -8.93
N PRO A 38 -10.44 10.27 -10.05
CA PRO A 38 -11.02 10.44 -11.37
C PRO A 38 -12.14 9.42 -11.60
N ALA A 39 -13.26 9.90 -12.15
CA ALA A 39 -14.41 9.06 -12.45
C ALA A 39 -14.00 7.96 -13.45
N LYS A 40 -14.12 6.70 -13.05
CA LYS A 40 -13.88 5.55 -13.92
C LYS A 40 -14.95 4.50 -13.68
N ARG A 41 -15.69 4.12 -14.72
CA ARG A 41 -16.67 3.03 -14.65
C ARG A 41 -15.94 1.69 -14.44
N GLY A 42 -16.47 0.86 -13.56
CA GLY A 42 -15.94 -0.49 -13.30
C GLY A 42 -14.74 -0.58 -12.36
N ARG A 43 -14.30 0.51 -11.74
CA ARG A 43 -13.28 0.46 -10.67
C ARG A 43 -13.94 0.02 -9.37
N ALA A 44 -13.47 -1.09 -8.81
CA ALA A 44 -13.94 -1.60 -7.52
C ALA A 44 -13.13 -0.99 -6.37
N TRP A 45 -13.81 -0.56 -5.31
CA TRP A 45 -13.19 0.00 -4.10
C TRP A 45 -13.35 -0.98 -2.93
N HIS A 46 -12.24 -1.41 -2.38
CA HIS A 46 -12.14 -2.34 -1.26
C HIS A 46 -11.53 -1.65 -0.05
N ILE A 47 -12.26 -0.68 0.51
CA ILE A 47 -11.85 0.01 1.73
C ILE A 47 -12.19 -0.85 2.94
N ALA A 48 -11.24 -0.95 3.89
CA ALA A 48 -11.45 -1.71 5.12
C ALA A 48 -12.54 -1.07 5.96
N ALA A 49 -13.44 -1.90 6.50
CA ALA A 49 -14.44 -1.45 7.44
C ALA A 49 -13.80 -1.11 8.79
N LYS A 50 -14.36 -0.12 9.49
CA LYS A 50 -13.98 0.14 10.89
C LYS A 50 -14.40 -1.05 11.76
N ARG A 51 -13.51 -1.51 12.63
CA ARG A 51 -13.78 -2.64 13.56
C ARG A 51 -15.06 -2.47 14.36
N SER A 52 -15.37 -1.24 14.77
CA SER A 52 -16.61 -0.94 15.50
C SER A 52 -17.86 -1.23 14.66
N LYS A 53 -17.84 -0.94 13.36
CA LYS A 53 -18.96 -1.24 12.45
C LYS A 53 -19.16 -2.75 12.26
N VAL A 54 -18.06 -3.50 12.11
CA VAL A 54 -18.15 -4.96 11.97
C VAL A 54 -18.71 -5.61 13.24
N LYS A 55 -18.23 -5.18 14.42
CA LYS A 55 -18.74 -5.66 15.71
C LYS A 55 -20.19 -5.29 16.00
N ALA A 56 -20.70 -4.23 15.41
CA ALA A 56 -22.09 -3.78 15.57
C ALA A 56 -23.09 -4.57 14.71
N ILE A 57 -22.62 -5.52 13.87
CA ILE A 57 -23.50 -6.40 13.10
C ILE A 57 -24.11 -7.42 14.06
N GLU A 58 -25.44 -7.38 14.22
CA GLU A 58 -26.17 -8.27 15.12
C GLU A 58 -26.26 -9.70 14.59
N ASP A 59 -26.47 -9.86 13.27
CA ASP A 59 -26.51 -11.15 12.61
C ASP A 59 -25.11 -11.81 12.65
N GLU A 60 -25.03 -12.95 13.35
CA GLU A 60 -23.77 -13.68 13.57
C GLU A 60 -23.18 -14.22 12.26
N MET A 61 -24.01 -14.72 11.35
CA MET A 61 -23.55 -15.24 10.06
C MET A 61 -23.03 -14.12 9.17
N LEU A 62 -23.74 -12.99 9.11
CA LEU A 62 -23.31 -11.81 8.35
C LEU A 62 -22.03 -11.23 8.94
N ARG A 63 -21.89 -11.21 10.27
CA ARG A 63 -20.66 -10.75 10.94
C ARG A 63 -19.48 -11.64 10.58
N ALA A 64 -19.62 -12.97 10.65
CA ALA A 64 -18.56 -13.91 10.31
C ALA A 64 -18.10 -13.76 8.85
N LEU A 65 -19.04 -13.67 7.90
CA LEU A 65 -18.71 -13.42 6.49
C LEU A 65 -18.00 -12.08 6.29
N THR A 66 -18.44 -11.05 7.00
CA THR A 66 -17.81 -9.73 6.92
C THR A 66 -16.38 -9.77 7.47
N GLU A 67 -16.14 -10.46 8.57
CA GLU A 67 -14.80 -10.65 9.15
C GLU A 67 -13.86 -11.40 8.18
N GLU A 68 -14.35 -12.42 7.50
CA GLU A 68 -13.59 -13.15 6.48
C GLU A 68 -13.22 -12.25 5.29
N VAL A 69 -14.15 -11.46 4.78
CA VAL A 69 -13.89 -10.47 3.72
C VAL A 69 -12.88 -9.43 4.17
N GLU A 70 -12.96 -8.94 5.40
CA GLU A 70 -11.98 -7.98 5.94
C GLU A 70 -10.61 -8.62 6.12
N HIS A 71 -10.53 -9.90 6.48
CA HIS A 71 -9.28 -10.66 6.54
C HIS A 71 -8.63 -10.78 5.16
N LEU A 72 -9.39 -11.09 4.12
CA LEU A 72 -8.91 -11.14 2.74
C LEU A 72 -8.39 -9.76 2.27
N LYS A 73 -9.13 -8.69 2.52
CA LYS A 73 -8.67 -7.33 2.24
C LYS A 73 -7.36 -7.01 2.98
N ALA A 74 -7.24 -7.41 4.24
CA ALA A 74 -6.03 -7.21 5.03
C ALA A 74 -4.83 -7.97 4.47
N SER A 75 -5.01 -9.20 3.99
CA SER A 75 -3.93 -10.00 3.39
C SER A 75 -3.38 -9.36 2.11
N ILE A 76 -4.26 -8.81 1.26
CA ILE A 76 -3.84 -8.09 0.05
C ILE A 76 -3.06 -6.84 0.42
N ARG A 77 -3.51 -6.06 1.40
CA ARG A 77 -2.79 -4.85 1.87
C ARG A 77 -1.44 -5.18 2.49
N ALA A 78 -1.34 -6.30 3.22
CA ALA A 78 -0.08 -6.74 3.82
C ALA A 78 1.02 -6.98 2.77
N ALA A 79 0.66 -7.37 1.55
CA ALA A 79 1.62 -7.51 0.45
C ALA A 79 2.26 -6.16 0.08
N VAL A 80 1.49 -5.07 0.12
CA VAL A 80 1.98 -3.70 -0.14
C VAL A 80 2.89 -3.20 0.99
N GLU A 81 2.65 -3.64 2.23
CA GLU A 81 3.47 -3.26 3.39
C GLU A 81 4.85 -3.94 3.40
N HIS A 82 5.03 -5.01 2.63
CA HIS A 82 6.28 -5.77 2.64
C HIS A 82 7.51 -4.94 2.22
N PRO A 83 7.50 -4.12 1.17
CA PRO A 83 8.61 -3.23 0.82
C PRO A 83 8.96 -2.25 1.95
N PHE A 84 7.97 -1.68 2.63
CA PHE A 84 8.20 -0.80 3.79
C PHE A 84 8.91 -1.52 4.94
N ARG A 85 8.54 -2.79 5.17
CA ARG A 85 9.22 -3.62 6.17
C ARG A 85 10.68 -3.87 5.80
N VAL A 86 10.98 -4.12 4.52
CA VAL A 86 12.36 -4.26 4.02
C VAL A 86 13.13 -2.96 4.23
N VAL A 87 12.57 -1.82 3.83
CA VAL A 87 13.18 -0.49 4.00
C VAL A 87 13.48 -0.21 5.47
N LYS A 88 12.57 -0.53 6.37
CA LYS A 88 12.78 -0.31 7.81
C LYS A 88 13.79 -1.27 8.43
N ARG A 89 13.70 -2.57 8.13
CA ARG A 89 14.48 -3.61 8.82
C ARG A 89 15.82 -3.91 8.17
N GLN A 90 15.89 -3.94 6.83
CA GLN A 90 17.15 -4.26 6.12
C GLN A 90 18.00 -3.01 5.89
N PHE A 91 17.35 -1.87 5.59
CA PHE A 91 18.06 -0.62 5.31
C PHE A 91 18.03 0.38 6.47
N GLY A 92 17.41 0.03 7.61
CA GLY A 92 17.45 0.84 8.84
C GLY A 92 16.81 2.22 8.72
N HIS A 93 15.90 2.41 7.78
CA HIS A 93 15.23 3.70 7.59
C HIS A 93 14.01 3.82 8.52
N VAL A 94 14.23 4.30 9.73
CA VAL A 94 13.18 4.45 10.75
C VAL A 94 12.66 5.89 10.88
N ARG A 95 13.39 6.87 10.34
CA ARG A 95 13.02 8.30 10.38
C ARG A 95 13.65 9.07 9.24
N ALA A 96 13.08 10.22 8.91
CA ALA A 96 13.67 11.19 7.98
C ALA A 96 15.06 11.65 8.50
N ARG A 97 16.05 11.69 7.63
CA ARG A 97 17.45 12.03 7.97
C ARG A 97 17.86 13.41 7.47
N TYR A 98 17.18 13.92 6.45
CA TYR A 98 17.54 15.18 5.81
C TYR A 98 16.53 16.28 6.10
N ARG A 99 16.95 17.54 6.00
CA ARG A 99 16.04 18.68 5.99
C ARG A 99 15.46 18.84 4.57
N GLY A 100 14.15 19.09 4.51
CA GLY A 100 13.43 19.33 3.28
C GLY A 100 12.88 18.08 2.59
N LEU A 101 11.83 18.29 1.82
CA LEU A 101 11.04 17.23 1.20
C LEU A 101 11.81 16.54 0.07
N ALA A 102 12.52 17.32 -0.77
CA ALA A 102 13.22 16.80 -1.94
C ALA A 102 14.29 15.77 -1.58
N LYS A 103 15.16 16.07 -0.59
CA LYS A 103 16.22 15.15 -0.17
C LYS A 103 15.69 13.89 0.49
N ASN A 104 14.67 14.00 1.35
CA ASN A 104 14.04 12.84 1.97
C ASN A 104 13.29 12.02 0.93
N GLY A 105 12.61 12.65 -0.03
CA GLY A 105 11.93 11.96 -1.13
C GLY A 105 12.88 11.17 -2.01
N ALA A 106 14.01 11.76 -2.40
CA ALA A 106 15.05 11.08 -3.17
C ALA A 106 15.61 9.87 -2.38
N GLN A 107 15.89 10.02 -1.09
CA GLN A 107 16.34 8.92 -0.24
C GLN A 107 15.32 7.78 -0.20
N VAL A 108 14.05 8.09 0.04
CA VAL A 108 12.98 7.09 0.12
C VAL A 108 12.84 6.36 -1.22
N LEU A 109 12.89 7.08 -2.34
CA LEU A 109 12.81 6.48 -3.68
C LEU A 109 13.97 5.49 -3.91
N THR A 110 15.21 5.88 -3.56
CA THR A 110 16.37 5.00 -3.64
C THR A 110 16.20 3.74 -2.79
N LEU A 111 15.70 3.90 -1.56
CA LEU A 111 15.48 2.76 -0.65
C LEU A 111 14.40 1.80 -1.18
N PHE A 112 13.35 2.30 -1.81
CA PHE A 112 12.36 1.45 -2.46
C PHE A 112 12.91 0.71 -3.67
N ALA A 113 13.75 1.35 -4.50
CA ALA A 113 14.45 0.69 -5.60
C ALA A 113 15.34 -0.46 -5.09
N LEU A 114 16.13 -0.21 -4.04
CA LEU A 114 16.94 -1.25 -3.38
C LEU A 114 16.09 -2.33 -2.73
N SER A 115 14.94 -1.98 -2.15
CA SER A 115 13.99 -2.95 -1.60
C SER A 115 13.46 -3.91 -2.67
N ASN A 116 13.15 -3.41 -3.85
CA ASN A 116 12.71 -4.23 -4.97
C ASN A 116 13.80 -5.23 -5.41
N LEU A 117 15.04 -4.76 -5.54
CA LEU A 117 16.19 -5.64 -5.82
C LEU A 117 16.39 -6.68 -4.71
N TRP A 118 16.30 -6.28 -3.45
CA TRP A 118 16.39 -7.19 -2.31
C TRP A 118 15.31 -8.27 -2.34
N MET A 119 14.08 -7.93 -2.65
CA MET A 119 12.98 -8.89 -2.73
C MET A 119 13.15 -9.85 -3.92
N ALA A 120 13.61 -9.34 -5.07
CA ALA A 120 13.85 -10.13 -6.27
C ALA A 120 15.17 -10.93 -6.25
N ARG A 121 16.07 -10.69 -5.29
CA ARG A 121 17.45 -11.22 -5.28
C ARG A 121 17.56 -12.75 -5.50
N ARG A 122 16.64 -13.54 -4.94
CA ARG A 122 16.67 -15.00 -5.10
C ARG A 122 16.39 -15.42 -6.54
N ILE A 123 15.45 -14.77 -7.19
CA ILE A 123 15.11 -15.00 -8.59
C ILE A 123 16.28 -14.55 -9.47
N LEU A 124 16.82 -13.36 -9.22
CA LEU A 124 17.94 -12.79 -9.97
C LEU A 124 19.20 -13.66 -9.85
N LEU A 125 19.50 -14.19 -8.65
CA LEU A 125 20.65 -15.09 -8.46
C LEU A 125 20.44 -16.45 -9.11
N ALA A 126 19.23 -16.99 -9.11
CA ALA A 126 18.91 -18.24 -9.78
C ALA A 126 19.10 -18.12 -11.31
N THR A 127 18.56 -17.04 -11.91
CA THR A 127 18.69 -16.77 -13.35
C THR A 127 20.13 -16.43 -13.77
N ALA A 128 20.90 -15.73 -12.92
CA ALA A 128 22.30 -15.43 -13.18
C ALA A 128 23.19 -16.69 -13.22
N GLY A 129 22.82 -17.75 -12.49
CA GLY A 129 23.52 -19.04 -12.53
C GLY A 129 23.31 -19.83 -13.82
N GLU A 130 22.27 -19.51 -14.60
CA GLU A 130 21.98 -20.15 -15.89
C GLU A 130 22.73 -19.49 -17.07
N VAL A 131 23.22 -18.26 -16.89
CA VAL A 131 24.06 -17.57 -17.88
C VAL A 131 25.53 -18.00 -17.66
N ARG A 132 25.88 -19.24 -18.04
CA ARG A 132 27.27 -19.58 -18.27
C ARG A 132 27.68 -19.10 -19.66
N LEU A 133 28.61 -18.13 -19.67
CA LEU A 133 29.36 -17.73 -20.86
C LEU A 133 30.19 -18.91 -21.37
#